data_6cac33bb203ef17d8de82b63e390e56e
#
_entry.id   6cac33bb203ef17d8de82b63e390e56e
#
_cell.length_a   1.000
_cell.length_b   1.000
_cell.length_c   1.000
_cell.angle_alpha   90.00
_cell.angle_beta   90.00
_cell.angle_gamma   90.00
#
_symmetry.space_group_name_H-M   'P 1'
#
loop_
_entity.id
_entity.type
_entity.pdbx_description
1 polymer ?
#
loop_
_entity_poly.entity_id
_entity_poly.type
_entity_poly.pdbx_seq_one_letter_code
_entity_poly.pdbx_strand_id
1 'polypeptide(L)'
;MPFIISSHRLRILAAVLIAVAGSFIAACSKTASNYQFWRVSTAYSFENKLAEPFGIAFRQGRVYVTDGHNGEVRSFIPGDGEVSTIKGFDTPSGIAIGTGGEVVVADPGTNTIKQFTFGKEPSDIAGRANVRGFADGPAAEALFNGPTGVAVFPDGRVAVADTYNDRIRIIENGFVRTLAGGERGFADGLAARFDTPLGIAVWRGDKLLVADSGNRRIRVVEPDGSVLTLAGDGGYELRDGLPASASLVGPVAVTADEEGRIFIADGNAIRTIGLRSFPYLETIAGGERGLTDSTPPFARFNRPSGLALLGRTLFIADSDNAAIRIVHAEKAETGLTISPNTQPLTAAEFRSLQPGRWPYDPPERTREIAGTLGEIRGEIIDQTSEAWFHNGLDIPGAYGETATFIRDEKVLDPHAAENFGTLRELLRMPTIGYVHIRLGRGSDESRYDDPRFLFELDPASGKPVSVRVPRGAKFKAGEPIGTLNAMNHVHLIAGRPGAEMNALDALVLPGVSDSIAPVIEEIRLFDEIWIEIPAGTALTGKTRVVAKVYDRKDGN
;
A
#
# COMPACT_ATOMS: atom_id res chain seq x y z
N MET A 1 -30.15 20.19 35.70
CA MET A 1 -31.08 19.09 35.40
C MET A 1 -30.21 17.92 34.91
N PRO A 2 -30.14 16.79 35.62
CA PRO A 2 -29.38 15.66 35.18
C PRO A 2 -30.20 14.85 34.15
N PHE A 3 -29.60 14.56 33.01
CA PHE A 3 -30.18 13.70 31.99
C PHE A 3 -30.16 12.25 32.50
N ILE A 4 -31.32 11.70 32.75
CA ILE A 4 -31.54 10.27 33.05
C ILE A 4 -31.50 9.53 31.71
N ILE A 5 -30.39 8.84 31.42
CA ILE A 5 -30.33 7.88 30.32
C ILE A 5 -31.16 6.67 30.70
N SER A 6 -32.22 6.37 29.94
CA SER A 6 -33.13 5.30 30.22
C SER A 6 -32.42 3.95 30.19
N SER A 7 -32.69 3.13 31.23
CA SER A 7 -32.12 1.79 31.42
C SER A 7 -32.38 0.79 30.26
N HIS A 8 -33.24 1.15 29.30
CA HIS A 8 -33.55 0.35 28.11
C HIS A 8 -32.46 0.38 27.05
N ARG A 9 -31.82 1.55 26.83
CA ARG A 9 -30.72 1.66 25.85
C ARG A 9 -29.44 0.95 26.32
N LEU A 10 -29.16 0.95 27.61
CA LEU A 10 -28.03 0.22 28.18
C LEU A 10 -28.20 -1.31 28.08
N ARG A 11 -29.45 -1.79 28.17
CA ARG A 11 -29.77 -3.22 28.03
C ARG A 11 -29.68 -3.72 26.59
N ILE A 12 -29.97 -2.86 25.60
CA ILE A 12 -29.84 -3.21 24.18
C ILE A 12 -28.35 -3.23 23.78
N LEU A 13 -27.53 -2.27 24.24
CA LEU A 13 -26.08 -2.28 24.00
C LEU A 13 -25.39 -3.49 24.66
N ALA A 14 -25.78 -3.83 25.88
CA ALA A 14 -25.28 -5.01 26.57
C ALA A 14 -25.74 -6.33 25.90
N ALA A 15 -26.97 -6.40 25.38
CA ALA A 15 -27.49 -7.56 24.67
C ALA A 15 -26.81 -7.76 23.31
N VAL A 16 -26.44 -6.68 22.57
CA VAL A 16 -25.70 -6.75 21.31
C VAL A 16 -24.25 -7.17 21.56
N LEU A 17 -23.61 -6.65 22.60
CA LEU A 17 -22.27 -7.08 23.01
C LEU A 17 -22.23 -8.56 23.46
N ILE A 18 -23.27 -9.03 24.16
CA ILE A 18 -23.38 -10.43 24.58
C ILE A 18 -23.74 -11.35 23.41
N ALA A 19 -24.54 -10.89 22.43
CA ALA A 19 -24.88 -11.67 21.24
C ALA A 19 -23.65 -11.82 20.30
N VAL A 20 -22.84 -10.79 20.16
CA VAL A 20 -21.57 -10.87 19.41
C VAL A 20 -20.58 -11.79 20.13
N ALA A 21 -20.44 -11.66 21.46
CA ALA A 21 -19.63 -12.57 22.26
C ALA A 21 -20.20 -14.02 22.26
N GLY A 22 -21.53 -14.19 22.33
CA GLY A 22 -22.18 -15.48 22.28
C GLY A 22 -22.05 -16.21 20.95
N SER A 23 -22.10 -15.50 19.83
CA SER A 23 -21.84 -16.06 18.49
C SER A 23 -20.38 -16.50 18.32
N PHE A 24 -19.43 -15.83 18.98
CA PHE A 24 -18.04 -16.25 19.04
C PHE A 24 -17.82 -17.49 19.92
N ILE A 25 -18.58 -17.65 21.01
CA ILE A 25 -18.41 -18.77 21.94
C ILE A 25 -19.04 -20.06 21.38
N ALA A 26 -20.14 -19.99 20.63
CA ALA A 26 -20.80 -21.18 20.06
C ALA A 26 -20.00 -21.84 18.90
N ALA A 27 -19.05 -21.12 18.28
CA ALA A 27 -18.15 -21.67 17.27
C ALA A 27 -16.89 -22.35 17.87
N CYS A 28 -16.68 -22.25 19.18
CA CYS A 28 -15.45 -22.64 19.89
C CYS A 28 -15.37 -24.11 20.33
N SER A 29 -16.18 -25.05 19.80
CA SER A 29 -16.12 -26.45 20.20
C SER A 29 -15.25 -27.37 19.32
N LYS A 30 -14.59 -26.84 18.31
CA LYS A 30 -13.47 -27.54 17.64
C LYS A 30 -12.17 -27.00 18.21
N THR A 31 -11.31 -27.87 18.74
CA THR A 31 -9.96 -27.54 19.22
C THR A 31 -9.27 -26.60 18.25
N ALA A 32 -9.12 -25.33 18.63
CA ALA A 32 -8.38 -24.36 17.86
C ALA A 32 -6.95 -24.86 17.72
N SER A 33 -6.56 -25.31 16.54
CA SER A 33 -5.19 -25.72 16.28
C SER A 33 -4.30 -24.48 16.40
N ASN A 34 -3.33 -24.51 17.31
CA ASN A 34 -2.35 -23.45 17.43
C ASN A 34 -1.53 -23.42 16.15
N TYR A 35 -1.73 -22.40 15.29
CA TYR A 35 -0.80 -22.11 14.21
C TYR A 35 0.48 -21.57 14.84
N GLN A 36 1.56 -22.30 14.62
CA GLN A 36 2.89 -21.81 14.91
C GLN A 36 3.57 -21.53 13.58
N PHE A 37 3.84 -20.26 13.32
CA PHE A 37 4.57 -19.87 12.12
C PHE A 37 6.07 -20.00 12.37
N TRP A 38 6.77 -20.73 11.48
CA TRP A 38 8.17 -21.09 11.69
C TRP A 38 9.14 -20.27 10.86
N ARG A 39 8.74 -19.91 9.65
CA ARG A 39 9.64 -19.25 8.72
C ARG A 39 8.87 -18.40 7.70
N VAL A 40 9.50 -17.30 7.32
CA VAL A 40 9.17 -16.53 6.11
C VAL A 40 10.23 -16.82 5.06
N SER A 41 9.81 -17.12 3.85
CA SER A 41 10.72 -17.34 2.71
C SER A 41 10.17 -16.68 1.45
N THR A 42 11.05 -16.40 0.49
CA THR A 42 10.69 -15.92 -0.83
C THR A 42 10.39 -17.12 -1.73
N ALA A 43 9.17 -17.19 -2.27
CA ALA A 43 8.75 -18.26 -3.17
C ALA A 43 9.02 -17.95 -4.64
N TYR A 44 8.92 -16.67 -5.02
CA TYR A 44 9.11 -16.19 -6.38
C TYR A 44 9.55 -14.74 -6.37
N SER A 45 10.48 -14.38 -7.26
CA SER A 45 10.88 -12.99 -7.52
C SER A 45 10.67 -12.67 -8.99
N PHE A 46 10.12 -11.52 -9.25
CA PHE A 46 9.91 -11.06 -10.62
C PHE A 46 11.24 -10.62 -11.22
N GLU A 47 11.50 -11.03 -12.48
CA GLU A 47 12.70 -10.60 -13.22
C GLU A 47 12.69 -9.09 -13.46
N ASN A 48 11.52 -8.53 -13.78
CA ASN A 48 11.33 -7.10 -13.85
C ASN A 48 11.29 -6.51 -12.43
N LYS A 49 12.34 -5.82 -12.05
CA LYS A 49 12.50 -5.19 -10.73
C LYS A 49 11.48 -4.08 -10.44
N LEU A 50 10.76 -3.61 -11.47
CA LEU A 50 9.65 -2.66 -11.34
C LEU A 50 8.29 -3.36 -11.22
N ALA A 51 8.22 -4.69 -11.34
CA ALA A 51 6.98 -5.44 -11.16
C ALA A 51 6.34 -5.11 -9.80
N GLU A 52 5.02 -5.05 -9.80
CA GLU A 52 4.23 -4.76 -8.60
C GLU A 52 3.19 -5.86 -8.40
N PRO A 53 3.57 -7.00 -7.78
CA PRO A 53 2.59 -7.98 -7.35
C PRO A 53 1.62 -7.35 -6.35
N PHE A 54 0.32 -7.33 -6.67
CA PHE A 54 -0.65 -6.68 -5.79
C PHE A 54 -1.67 -7.66 -5.21
N GLY A 55 -2.50 -8.25 -6.05
CA GLY A 55 -3.46 -9.29 -5.66
C GLY A 55 -2.88 -10.68 -5.88
N ILE A 56 -3.27 -11.62 -5.03
CA ILE A 56 -2.86 -13.02 -5.14
C ILE A 56 -4.06 -13.93 -4.85
N ALA A 57 -4.23 -14.97 -5.67
CA ALA A 57 -5.25 -15.99 -5.48
C ALA A 57 -4.69 -17.38 -5.80
N PHE A 58 -5.30 -18.39 -5.23
CA PHE A 58 -4.83 -19.76 -5.36
C PHE A 58 -5.96 -20.72 -5.77
N ARG A 59 -5.70 -21.61 -6.73
CA ARG A 59 -6.63 -22.66 -7.11
C ARG A 59 -5.92 -23.84 -7.76
N GLN A 60 -6.28 -25.06 -7.36
CA GLN A 60 -5.80 -26.32 -7.95
C GLN A 60 -4.28 -26.39 -8.13
N GLY A 61 -3.52 -25.98 -7.11
CA GLY A 61 -2.07 -25.98 -7.16
C GLY A 61 -1.45 -24.78 -7.88
N ARG A 62 -2.23 -23.91 -8.52
CA ARG A 62 -1.75 -22.76 -9.29
C ARG A 62 -1.97 -21.46 -8.53
N VAL A 63 -0.92 -20.64 -8.46
CA VAL A 63 -0.94 -19.27 -7.96
C VAL A 63 -1.25 -18.33 -9.13
N TYR A 64 -2.09 -17.34 -8.89
CA TYR A 64 -2.36 -16.22 -9.79
C TYR A 64 -1.99 -14.94 -9.08
N VAL A 65 -1.22 -14.08 -9.73
CA VAL A 65 -0.74 -12.81 -9.17
C VAL A 65 -0.96 -11.69 -10.17
N THR A 66 -1.60 -10.61 -9.75
CA THR A 66 -1.69 -9.39 -10.55
C THR A 66 -0.38 -8.61 -10.49
N ASP A 67 0.07 -8.08 -11.61
CA ASP A 67 1.20 -7.16 -11.71
C ASP A 67 0.71 -5.79 -12.19
N GLY A 68 0.50 -4.88 -11.26
CA GLY A 68 -0.05 -3.55 -11.53
C GLY A 68 0.87 -2.68 -12.38
N HIS A 69 2.19 -2.85 -12.29
CA HIS A 69 3.14 -2.09 -13.11
C HIS A 69 3.07 -2.51 -14.58
N ASN A 70 3.15 -3.83 -14.84
CA ASN A 70 3.21 -4.37 -16.18
C ASN A 70 1.83 -4.56 -16.85
N GLY A 71 0.73 -4.40 -16.12
CA GLY A 71 -0.62 -4.56 -16.65
C GLY A 71 -0.94 -6.01 -17.04
N GLU A 72 -0.54 -6.96 -16.22
CA GLU A 72 -0.69 -8.39 -16.52
C GLU A 72 -1.04 -9.22 -15.28
N VAL A 73 -1.56 -10.43 -15.49
CA VAL A 73 -1.69 -11.44 -14.46
C VAL A 73 -0.71 -12.57 -14.77
N ARG A 74 0.13 -12.90 -13.81
CA ARG A 74 1.03 -14.06 -13.90
C ARG A 74 0.43 -15.26 -13.18
N SER A 75 0.65 -16.44 -13.72
CA SER A 75 0.24 -17.67 -13.05
C SER A 75 1.31 -18.73 -13.14
N PHE A 76 1.54 -19.44 -12.04
CA PHE A 76 2.55 -20.48 -11.93
C PHE A 76 2.12 -21.55 -10.92
N ILE A 77 2.71 -22.75 -11.05
CA ILE A 77 2.63 -23.78 -10.02
C ILE A 77 3.92 -23.69 -9.20
N PRO A 78 3.85 -23.51 -7.87
CA PRO A 78 5.05 -23.48 -7.04
C PRO A 78 5.92 -24.71 -7.22
N GLY A 79 7.21 -24.50 -7.57
CA GLY A 79 8.18 -25.59 -7.82
C GLY A 79 8.24 -26.11 -9.26
N ASP A 80 7.37 -25.70 -10.17
CA ASP A 80 7.34 -26.19 -11.56
C ASP A 80 8.20 -25.32 -12.52
N GLY A 81 8.51 -24.10 -12.13
CA GLY A 81 9.34 -23.17 -12.92
C GLY A 81 8.65 -22.53 -14.12
N GLU A 82 7.50 -23.02 -14.58
CA GLU A 82 6.75 -22.43 -15.68
C GLU A 82 5.84 -21.28 -15.21
N VAL A 83 6.01 -20.11 -15.83
CA VAL A 83 5.18 -18.93 -15.59
C VAL A 83 4.39 -18.59 -16.84
N SER A 84 3.07 -18.57 -16.72
CA SER A 84 2.18 -18.07 -17.78
C SER A 84 1.83 -16.62 -17.52
N THR A 85 1.77 -15.80 -18.57
CA THR A 85 1.41 -14.38 -18.51
C THR A 85 0.11 -14.15 -19.26
N ILE A 86 -0.87 -13.53 -18.60
CA ILE A 86 -2.16 -13.14 -19.16
C ILE A 86 -2.17 -11.60 -19.25
N LYS A 87 -2.31 -11.09 -20.46
CA LYS A 87 -2.35 -9.65 -20.79
C LYS A 87 -3.81 -9.16 -20.90
N GLY A 88 -3.99 -7.88 -21.18
CA GLY A 88 -5.32 -7.28 -21.36
C GLY A 88 -5.81 -6.46 -20.16
N PHE A 89 -4.91 -6.09 -19.28
CA PHE A 89 -5.15 -5.21 -18.14
C PHE A 89 -4.34 -3.92 -18.27
N ASP A 90 -4.72 -2.93 -17.46
CA ASP A 90 -3.94 -1.70 -17.30
C ASP A 90 -3.19 -1.69 -15.96
N THR A 91 -3.92 -1.76 -14.86
CA THR A 91 -3.36 -1.75 -13.50
C THR A 91 -4.09 -2.80 -12.66
N PRO A 92 -3.99 -4.09 -13.02
CA PRO A 92 -4.72 -5.13 -12.30
C PRO A 92 -4.33 -5.12 -10.83
N SER A 93 -5.32 -5.25 -9.96
CA SER A 93 -5.18 -5.12 -8.50
C SER A 93 -5.71 -6.36 -7.78
N GLY A 94 -6.81 -6.27 -7.08
CA GLY A 94 -7.42 -7.42 -6.42
C GLY A 94 -7.80 -8.52 -7.41
N ILE A 95 -7.66 -9.77 -6.98
CA ILE A 95 -7.97 -10.96 -7.77
C ILE A 95 -8.69 -11.97 -6.90
N ALA A 96 -9.72 -12.60 -7.45
CA ALA A 96 -10.46 -13.68 -6.80
C ALA A 96 -10.83 -14.76 -7.82
N ILE A 97 -11.05 -15.98 -7.35
CA ILE A 97 -11.38 -17.11 -8.21
C ILE A 97 -12.69 -17.73 -7.74
N GLY A 98 -13.65 -17.81 -8.65
CA GLY A 98 -14.95 -18.41 -8.39
C GLY A 98 -14.92 -19.94 -8.40
N THR A 99 -16.01 -20.54 -7.96
CA THR A 99 -16.15 -21.99 -7.85
C THR A 99 -16.08 -22.70 -9.21
N GLY A 100 -16.50 -22.02 -10.29
CA GLY A 100 -16.41 -22.51 -11.67
C GLY A 100 -15.01 -22.41 -12.29
N GLY A 101 -14.07 -21.69 -11.67
CA GLY A 101 -12.71 -21.47 -12.19
C GLY A 101 -12.52 -20.17 -12.93
N GLU A 102 -13.54 -19.35 -12.97
CA GLU A 102 -13.46 -17.98 -13.43
C GLU A 102 -12.54 -17.16 -12.52
N VAL A 103 -11.62 -16.43 -13.10
CA VAL A 103 -10.72 -15.51 -12.42
C VAL A 103 -11.27 -14.11 -12.61
N VAL A 104 -11.57 -13.43 -11.52
CA VAL A 104 -12.11 -12.06 -11.50
C VAL A 104 -11.02 -11.12 -11.01
N VAL A 105 -10.82 -10.00 -11.72
CA VAL A 105 -9.76 -9.02 -11.45
C VAL A 105 -10.36 -7.61 -11.44
N ALA A 106 -10.05 -6.83 -10.42
CA ALA A 106 -10.28 -5.39 -10.42
C ALA A 106 -9.17 -4.68 -11.19
N ASP A 107 -9.54 -3.85 -12.15
CA ASP A 107 -8.61 -3.07 -12.97
C ASP A 107 -8.86 -1.56 -12.79
N PRO A 108 -8.32 -0.93 -11.74
CA PRO A 108 -8.50 0.50 -11.48
C PRO A 108 -7.96 1.39 -12.61
N GLY A 109 -6.98 0.94 -13.40
CA GLY A 109 -6.48 1.69 -14.53
C GLY A 109 -7.51 1.92 -15.63
N THR A 110 -8.42 0.96 -15.83
CA THR A 110 -9.55 1.08 -16.76
C THR A 110 -10.89 1.39 -16.07
N ASN A 111 -10.95 1.35 -14.73
CA ASN A 111 -12.17 1.45 -13.92
C ASN A 111 -13.19 0.35 -14.22
N THR A 112 -12.71 -0.87 -14.48
CA THR A 112 -13.57 -2.03 -14.80
C THR A 112 -13.26 -3.23 -13.91
N ILE A 113 -14.21 -4.15 -13.86
CA ILE A 113 -14.01 -5.49 -13.32
C ILE A 113 -13.94 -6.45 -14.49
N LYS A 114 -12.85 -7.19 -14.58
CA LYS A 114 -12.57 -8.13 -15.68
C LYS A 114 -12.68 -9.57 -15.21
N GLN A 115 -12.98 -10.45 -16.15
CA GLN A 115 -13.04 -11.89 -15.91
C GLN A 115 -12.36 -12.64 -17.05
N PHE A 116 -11.69 -13.73 -16.70
CA PHE A 116 -11.18 -14.71 -17.67
C PHE A 116 -11.20 -16.14 -17.08
N THR A 117 -11.05 -17.12 -17.95
CA THR A 117 -10.68 -18.49 -17.58
C THR A 117 -9.31 -18.79 -18.17
N PHE A 118 -8.55 -19.71 -17.57
CA PHE A 118 -7.21 -20.04 -18.05
C PHE A 118 -7.23 -20.39 -19.55
N GLY A 119 -6.33 -19.76 -20.33
CA GLY A 119 -6.26 -19.93 -21.78
C GLY A 119 -7.23 -19.08 -22.60
N LYS A 120 -8.00 -18.20 -21.98
CA LYS A 120 -8.87 -17.20 -22.66
C LYS A 120 -8.46 -15.79 -22.29
N GLU A 121 -8.71 -14.86 -23.21
CA GLU A 121 -8.49 -13.42 -22.99
C GLU A 121 -9.46 -12.85 -21.95
N PRO A 122 -9.02 -11.87 -21.14
CA PRO A 122 -9.89 -11.17 -20.22
C PRO A 122 -10.96 -10.34 -20.93
N SER A 123 -12.14 -10.28 -20.30
CA SER A 123 -13.25 -9.42 -20.76
C SER A 123 -13.85 -8.66 -19.59
N ASP A 124 -14.39 -7.46 -19.85
CA ASP A 124 -15.11 -6.68 -18.86
C ASP A 124 -16.42 -7.36 -18.49
N ILE A 125 -16.69 -7.53 -17.20
CA ILE A 125 -17.98 -8.01 -16.69
C ILE A 125 -18.79 -6.89 -16.05
N ALA A 126 -18.13 -5.78 -15.67
CA ALA A 126 -18.80 -4.58 -15.18
C ALA A 126 -17.89 -3.36 -15.32
N GLY A 127 -18.51 -2.18 -15.46
CA GLY A 127 -17.84 -0.90 -15.62
C GLY A 127 -17.68 -0.47 -17.08
N ARG A 128 -17.60 0.84 -17.29
CA ARG A 128 -17.28 1.42 -18.62
C ARG A 128 -15.79 1.72 -18.66
N ALA A 129 -15.09 1.05 -19.57
CA ALA A 129 -13.64 1.19 -19.69
C ALA A 129 -13.20 2.65 -19.87
N ASN A 130 -12.23 3.07 -19.05
CA ASN A 130 -11.65 4.42 -19.00
C ASN A 130 -12.65 5.54 -18.62
N VAL A 131 -13.81 5.19 -18.06
CA VAL A 131 -14.77 6.15 -17.55
C VAL A 131 -14.84 6.03 -16.03
N ARG A 132 -14.34 7.04 -15.34
CA ARG A 132 -14.41 7.14 -13.88
C ARG A 132 -15.73 7.74 -13.45
N GLY A 133 -16.30 7.24 -12.36
CA GLY A 133 -17.51 7.81 -11.77
C GLY A 133 -18.20 6.88 -10.79
N PHE A 134 -19.45 7.21 -10.50
CA PHE A 134 -20.34 6.38 -9.69
C PHE A 134 -21.69 6.26 -10.39
N ALA A 135 -22.07 5.05 -10.72
CA ALA A 135 -23.42 4.69 -11.16
C ALA A 135 -23.69 3.22 -10.84
N ASP A 136 -24.83 2.95 -10.21
CA ASP A 136 -25.44 1.62 -10.14
C ASP A 136 -26.29 1.36 -11.40
N GLY A 137 -26.61 0.12 -11.72
CA GLY A 137 -27.45 -0.25 -12.84
C GLY A 137 -26.90 -1.43 -13.65
N PRO A 138 -27.24 -1.54 -14.96
CA PRO A 138 -26.71 -2.58 -15.82
C PRO A 138 -25.17 -2.62 -15.76
N ALA A 139 -24.59 -3.80 -15.66
CA ALA A 139 -23.16 -3.96 -15.40
C ALA A 139 -22.27 -3.25 -16.44
N ALA A 140 -22.67 -3.24 -17.72
CA ALA A 140 -21.95 -2.56 -18.80
C ALA A 140 -22.07 -1.02 -18.76
N GLU A 141 -23.03 -0.47 -18.01
CA GLU A 141 -23.26 0.97 -17.86
C GLU A 141 -22.82 1.51 -16.52
N ALA A 142 -22.60 0.62 -15.54
CA ALA A 142 -22.14 0.96 -14.20
C ALA A 142 -20.81 1.72 -14.26
N LEU A 143 -20.60 2.61 -13.29
CA LEU A 143 -19.34 3.34 -13.16
C LEU A 143 -18.68 3.04 -11.83
N PHE A 144 -17.36 2.86 -11.90
CA PHE A 144 -16.47 2.70 -10.75
C PHE A 144 -15.43 3.83 -10.70
N ASN A 145 -14.83 4.00 -9.54
CA ASN A 145 -13.73 4.94 -9.35
C ASN A 145 -12.55 4.21 -8.67
N GLY A 146 -11.65 3.67 -9.48
CA GLY A 146 -10.48 2.93 -9.05
C GLY A 146 -10.84 1.70 -8.19
N PRO A 147 -11.68 0.77 -8.68
CA PRO A 147 -12.01 -0.45 -7.93
C PRO A 147 -10.74 -1.24 -7.67
N THR A 148 -10.45 -1.59 -6.42
CA THR A 148 -9.16 -2.22 -6.06
C THR A 148 -9.33 -3.66 -5.58
N GLY A 149 -10.28 -3.95 -4.70
CA GLY A 149 -10.52 -5.29 -4.19
C GLY A 149 -11.71 -5.99 -4.84
N VAL A 150 -11.60 -7.31 -5.04
CA VAL A 150 -12.71 -8.16 -5.47
C VAL A 150 -12.77 -9.44 -4.64
N ALA A 151 -13.98 -9.94 -4.42
CA ALA A 151 -14.23 -11.25 -3.84
C ALA A 151 -15.40 -11.93 -4.55
N VAL A 152 -15.33 -13.25 -4.77
CA VAL A 152 -16.39 -14.02 -5.42
C VAL A 152 -17.08 -14.88 -4.40
N PHE A 153 -18.40 -14.73 -4.26
CA PHE A 153 -19.22 -15.57 -3.42
C PHE A 153 -19.38 -16.98 -4.02
N PRO A 154 -19.69 -18.00 -3.21
CA PRO A 154 -19.92 -19.35 -3.71
C PRO A 154 -21.06 -19.46 -4.74
N ASP A 155 -22.03 -18.55 -4.72
CA ASP A 155 -23.15 -18.46 -5.68
C ASP A 155 -22.83 -17.67 -6.96
N GLY A 156 -21.61 -17.16 -7.10
CA GLY A 156 -21.12 -16.45 -8.28
C GLY A 156 -21.27 -14.93 -8.23
N ARG A 157 -21.92 -14.36 -7.20
CA ARG A 157 -21.93 -12.90 -6.98
C ARG A 157 -20.50 -12.41 -6.78
N VAL A 158 -20.21 -11.19 -7.25
CA VAL A 158 -18.91 -10.55 -7.06
C VAL A 158 -19.06 -9.31 -6.19
N ALA A 159 -18.34 -9.28 -5.06
CA ALA A 159 -18.19 -8.08 -4.25
C ALA A 159 -16.98 -7.28 -4.74
N VAL A 160 -17.12 -5.95 -4.77
CA VAL A 160 -16.11 -5.01 -5.24
C VAL A 160 -15.89 -3.92 -4.19
N ALA A 161 -14.65 -3.69 -3.80
CA ALA A 161 -14.25 -2.47 -3.10
C ALA A 161 -14.06 -1.35 -4.14
N ASP A 162 -15.05 -0.48 -4.26
CA ASP A 162 -15.07 0.68 -5.17
C ASP A 162 -14.38 1.84 -4.46
N THR A 163 -13.05 1.77 -4.44
CA THR A 163 -12.13 2.37 -3.47
C THR A 163 -12.29 3.87 -3.33
N TYR A 164 -12.31 4.63 -4.44
CA TYR A 164 -12.40 6.08 -4.37
C TYR A 164 -13.83 6.61 -4.46
N ASN A 165 -14.82 5.71 -4.53
CA ASN A 165 -16.22 5.99 -4.24
C ASN A 165 -16.60 5.67 -2.78
N ASP A 166 -15.65 5.13 -2.00
CA ASP A 166 -15.81 4.79 -0.58
C ASP A 166 -17.03 3.86 -0.35
N ARG A 167 -17.17 2.81 -1.22
CA ARG A 167 -18.33 1.90 -1.27
C ARG A 167 -17.91 0.45 -1.46
N ILE A 168 -18.79 -0.43 -1.00
CA ILE A 168 -18.79 -1.85 -1.37
C ILE A 168 -19.95 -2.08 -2.32
N ARG A 169 -19.63 -2.61 -3.51
CA ARG A 169 -20.59 -2.87 -4.58
C ARG A 169 -20.75 -4.38 -4.80
N ILE A 170 -21.90 -4.78 -5.31
CA ILE A 170 -22.17 -6.18 -5.70
C ILE A 170 -22.53 -6.22 -7.18
N ILE A 171 -21.88 -7.12 -7.91
CA ILE A 171 -22.24 -7.51 -9.28
C ILE A 171 -23.04 -8.80 -9.18
N GLU A 172 -24.27 -8.79 -9.64
CA GLU A 172 -25.21 -9.90 -9.57
C GLU A 172 -26.17 -9.83 -10.76
N ASN A 173 -26.36 -10.95 -11.47
CA ASN A 173 -27.33 -11.08 -12.57
C ASN A 173 -27.20 -9.99 -13.65
N GLY A 174 -25.98 -9.56 -13.98
CA GLY A 174 -25.71 -8.52 -14.98
C GLY A 174 -25.99 -7.08 -14.50
N PHE A 175 -26.15 -6.87 -13.20
CA PHE A 175 -26.35 -5.56 -12.58
C PHE A 175 -25.29 -5.30 -11.52
N VAL A 176 -25.00 -4.01 -11.29
CA VAL A 176 -24.20 -3.51 -10.19
C VAL A 176 -25.09 -2.74 -9.24
N ARG A 177 -24.98 -3.02 -7.96
CA ARG A 177 -25.64 -2.25 -6.90
C ARG A 177 -24.68 -1.93 -5.76
N THR A 178 -24.91 -0.83 -5.07
CA THR A 178 -24.24 -0.53 -3.81
C THR A 178 -24.80 -1.41 -2.69
N LEU A 179 -23.91 -2.08 -1.95
CA LEU A 179 -24.27 -2.85 -0.75
C LEU A 179 -24.14 -1.98 0.51
N ALA A 180 -23.00 -1.26 0.65
CA ALA A 180 -22.71 -0.43 1.81
C ALA A 180 -21.78 0.74 1.45
N GLY A 181 -21.76 1.78 2.28
CA GLY A 181 -20.91 2.95 2.07
C GLY A 181 -21.59 4.05 1.26
N GLY A 182 -20.85 5.12 1.02
CA GLY A 182 -21.39 6.30 0.31
C GLY A 182 -20.49 7.51 0.44
N GLU A 183 -20.66 8.29 1.48
CA GLU A 183 -19.77 9.39 1.80
C GLU A 183 -18.49 8.86 2.47
N ARG A 184 -17.37 9.49 2.17
CA ARG A 184 -16.10 9.20 2.81
C ARG A 184 -16.17 9.46 4.32
N GLY A 185 -15.52 8.61 5.11
CA GLY A 185 -15.40 8.79 6.55
C GLY A 185 -15.55 7.49 7.32
N PHE A 186 -15.92 7.59 8.58
CA PHE A 186 -16.11 6.46 9.47
C PHE A 186 -17.50 6.48 10.10
N ALA A 187 -18.26 5.42 9.88
CA ALA A 187 -19.50 5.10 10.60
C ALA A 187 -19.80 3.61 10.48
N ASP A 188 -20.37 3.03 11.52
CA ASP A 188 -20.94 1.68 11.54
C ASP A 188 -22.46 1.71 11.30
N GLY A 189 -23.08 0.55 11.08
CA GLY A 189 -24.51 0.35 10.87
C GLY A 189 -24.93 0.41 9.39
N LEU A 190 -26.21 0.68 9.13
CA LEU A 190 -26.76 0.77 7.77
C LEU A 190 -26.33 2.04 7.03
N ALA A 191 -26.04 3.12 7.74
CA ALA A 191 -25.48 4.36 7.18
C ALA A 191 -23.95 4.37 7.29
N ALA A 192 -23.33 3.23 7.03
CA ALA A 192 -21.90 3.06 7.16
C ALA A 192 -21.13 3.97 6.22
N ARG A 193 -19.94 4.39 6.66
CA ARG A 193 -18.98 5.12 5.85
C ARG A 193 -17.66 4.39 5.85
N PHE A 194 -16.98 4.42 4.71
CA PHE A 194 -15.63 3.93 4.51
C PHE A 194 -14.69 5.08 4.12
N ASP A 195 -13.41 4.84 4.27
CA ASP A 195 -12.36 5.68 3.70
C ASP A 195 -11.36 4.78 2.97
N THR A 196 -11.35 4.87 1.65
CA THR A 196 -10.41 4.11 0.82
C THR A 196 -10.44 2.61 1.14
N PRO A 197 -11.59 1.91 1.05
CA PRO A 197 -11.66 0.46 1.23
C PRO A 197 -10.85 -0.24 0.13
N LEU A 198 -9.97 -1.17 0.50
CA LEU A 198 -9.04 -1.85 -0.42
C LEU A 198 -9.36 -3.34 -0.53
N GLY A 199 -8.77 -4.15 0.34
CA GLY A 199 -8.94 -5.60 0.33
C GLY A 199 -10.33 -6.02 0.79
N ILE A 200 -10.89 -7.04 0.14
CA ILE A 200 -12.20 -7.60 0.47
C ILE A 200 -12.15 -9.13 0.37
N ALA A 201 -12.80 -9.83 1.29
CA ALA A 201 -12.90 -11.28 1.27
C ALA A 201 -14.26 -11.76 1.75
N VAL A 202 -14.78 -12.85 1.17
CA VAL A 202 -15.98 -13.53 1.68
C VAL A 202 -15.62 -14.23 2.98
N TRP A 203 -16.49 -14.11 3.98
CA TRP A 203 -16.29 -14.66 5.31
C TRP A 203 -17.57 -15.19 5.91
N ARG A 204 -17.52 -16.41 6.45
CA ARG A 204 -18.66 -17.06 7.17
C ARG A 204 -19.99 -16.95 6.44
N GLY A 205 -20.05 -17.54 5.26
CA GLY A 205 -21.22 -17.51 4.39
C GLY A 205 -21.26 -16.27 3.51
N ASP A 206 -22.23 -15.37 3.74
CA ASP A 206 -22.48 -14.21 2.89
C ASP A 206 -21.92 -12.88 3.43
N LYS A 207 -21.13 -12.92 4.51
CA LYS A 207 -20.50 -11.74 5.07
C LYS A 207 -19.22 -11.40 4.30
N LEU A 208 -18.83 -10.13 4.36
CA LEU A 208 -17.59 -9.66 3.79
C LEU A 208 -16.69 -9.08 4.87
N LEU A 209 -15.41 -9.41 4.82
CA LEU A 209 -14.34 -8.68 5.49
C LEU A 209 -13.86 -7.58 4.56
N VAL A 210 -13.63 -6.39 5.08
CA VAL A 210 -13.12 -5.25 4.33
C VAL A 210 -11.96 -4.61 5.08
N ALA A 211 -10.84 -4.42 4.39
CA ALA A 211 -9.75 -3.57 4.83
C ALA A 211 -10.11 -2.11 4.52
N ASP A 212 -10.63 -1.40 5.52
CA ASP A 212 -11.02 0.01 5.47
C ASP A 212 -9.79 0.86 5.77
N SER A 213 -8.92 0.99 4.76
CA SER A 213 -7.52 1.37 4.89
C SER A 213 -7.33 2.78 5.43
N GLY A 214 -8.05 3.76 4.89
CA GLY A 214 -7.99 5.15 5.36
C GLY A 214 -8.51 5.31 6.80
N ASN A 215 -9.46 4.48 7.21
CA ASN A 215 -9.95 4.42 8.59
C ASN A 215 -9.09 3.54 9.51
N ARG A 216 -8.10 2.81 8.98
CA ARG A 216 -7.22 1.88 9.72
C ARG A 216 -8.01 0.85 10.52
N ARG A 217 -8.97 0.20 9.86
CA ARG A 217 -9.90 -0.76 10.47
C ARG A 217 -10.16 -1.96 9.59
N ILE A 218 -10.47 -3.06 10.22
CA ILE A 218 -11.10 -4.21 9.54
C ILE A 218 -12.57 -4.16 9.86
N ARG A 219 -13.40 -4.15 8.80
CA ARG A 219 -14.85 -4.05 8.90
C ARG A 219 -15.51 -5.36 8.45
N VAL A 220 -16.64 -5.65 9.00
CA VAL A 220 -17.54 -6.72 8.53
C VAL A 220 -18.76 -6.09 7.91
N VAL A 221 -19.08 -6.48 6.68
CA VAL A 221 -20.30 -6.08 5.99
C VAL A 221 -21.25 -7.28 5.99
N GLU A 222 -22.41 -7.08 6.55
CA GLU A 222 -23.50 -8.08 6.59
C GLU A 222 -24.26 -8.10 5.25
N PRO A 223 -25.01 -9.19 4.94
CA PRO A 223 -25.78 -9.29 3.69
C PRO A 223 -26.83 -8.19 3.49
N ASP A 224 -27.34 -7.61 4.58
CA ASP A 224 -28.29 -6.49 4.56
C ASP A 224 -27.65 -5.12 4.34
N GLY A 225 -26.31 -5.07 4.22
CA GLY A 225 -25.52 -3.86 4.03
C GLY A 225 -25.11 -3.16 5.34
N SER A 226 -25.52 -3.67 6.49
CA SER A 226 -25.03 -3.15 7.77
C SER A 226 -23.54 -3.47 7.96
N VAL A 227 -22.80 -2.57 8.60
CA VAL A 227 -21.36 -2.67 8.78
C VAL A 227 -20.99 -2.58 10.25
N LEU A 228 -20.05 -3.41 10.66
CA LEU A 228 -19.49 -3.41 12.01
C LEU A 228 -17.96 -3.34 11.95
N THR A 229 -17.38 -2.60 12.87
CA THR A 229 -15.92 -2.61 13.08
C THR A 229 -15.52 -3.88 13.80
N LEU A 230 -14.67 -4.68 13.18
CA LEU A 230 -14.15 -5.91 13.77
C LEU A 230 -12.85 -5.67 14.55
N ALA A 231 -11.94 -4.85 14.02
CA ALA A 231 -10.67 -4.52 14.65
C ALA A 231 -10.13 -3.17 14.18
N GLY A 232 -9.29 -2.57 15.00
CA GLY A 232 -8.66 -1.28 14.77
C GLY A 232 -9.36 -0.14 15.49
N ASP A 233 -8.59 0.66 16.26
CA ASP A 233 -9.08 1.85 16.96
C ASP A 233 -9.00 3.13 16.09
N GLY A 234 -8.35 3.05 14.92
CA GLY A 234 -8.10 4.16 14.00
C GLY A 234 -6.79 4.90 14.27
N GLY A 235 -6.02 4.50 15.28
CA GLY A 235 -4.68 5.01 15.52
C GLY A 235 -3.70 4.56 14.45
N TYR A 236 -2.61 5.34 14.26
CA TYR A 236 -1.56 5.07 13.28
C TYR A 236 -0.34 4.43 13.98
N GLU A 237 -0.52 3.18 14.43
CA GLU A 237 0.53 2.42 15.11
C GLU A 237 0.43 0.93 14.77
N LEU A 238 1.55 0.23 14.82
CA LEU A 238 1.58 -1.23 14.80
C LEU A 238 1.44 -1.74 16.24
N ARG A 239 0.20 -1.80 16.75
CA ARG A 239 -0.07 -2.19 18.14
C ARG A 239 -0.97 -3.41 18.22
N ASP A 240 -0.45 -4.46 18.85
CA ASP A 240 -1.18 -5.68 19.15
C ASP A 240 -2.12 -5.47 20.35
N GLY A 241 -3.20 -6.26 20.42
CA GLY A 241 -4.15 -6.15 21.52
C GLY A 241 -5.51 -6.76 21.23
N LEU A 242 -6.48 -6.46 22.11
CA LEU A 242 -7.87 -6.77 21.85
C LEU A 242 -8.34 -5.99 20.61
N PRO A 243 -9.16 -6.56 19.73
CA PRO A 243 -9.50 -5.96 18.45
C PRO A 243 -9.96 -4.50 18.50
N ALA A 244 -10.73 -4.13 19.52
CA ALA A 244 -11.24 -2.77 19.68
C ALA A 244 -10.19 -1.75 20.18
N SER A 245 -9.05 -2.20 20.70
CA SER A 245 -7.98 -1.35 21.23
C SER A 245 -6.63 -1.54 20.53
N ALA A 246 -6.55 -2.48 19.62
CA ALA A 246 -5.39 -2.65 18.74
C ALA A 246 -5.41 -1.58 17.64
N SER A 247 -4.23 -1.20 17.17
CA SER A 247 -4.09 -0.23 16.07
C SER A 247 -3.52 -0.90 14.82
N LEU A 248 -3.93 -0.39 13.66
CA LEU A 248 -3.47 -0.78 12.34
C LEU A 248 -2.81 0.42 11.66
N VAL A 249 -1.72 0.18 10.96
CA VAL A 249 -0.97 1.24 10.24
C VAL A 249 -1.72 1.66 8.97
N GLY A 250 -2.18 0.67 8.20
CA GLY A 250 -2.91 0.85 6.95
C GLY A 250 -3.18 -0.52 6.33
N PRO A 251 -4.28 -1.19 6.69
CA PRO A 251 -4.59 -2.52 6.20
C PRO A 251 -4.93 -2.46 4.70
N VAL A 252 -4.22 -3.25 3.89
CA VAL A 252 -4.39 -3.28 2.43
C VAL A 252 -5.13 -4.53 1.99
N ALA A 253 -4.83 -5.68 2.57
CA ALA A 253 -5.47 -6.94 2.24
C ALA A 253 -6.00 -7.64 3.48
N VAL A 254 -7.06 -8.41 3.28
CA VAL A 254 -7.66 -9.28 4.29
C VAL A 254 -8.08 -10.59 3.65
N THR A 255 -7.86 -11.69 4.36
CA THR A 255 -8.37 -13.03 4.00
C THR A 255 -8.68 -13.82 5.25
N ALA A 256 -9.35 -14.94 5.12
CA ALA A 256 -9.64 -15.81 6.24
C ALA A 256 -9.50 -17.29 5.86
N ASP A 257 -9.17 -18.14 6.86
CA ASP A 257 -9.21 -19.58 6.69
C ASP A 257 -10.62 -20.15 6.92
N GLU A 258 -10.77 -21.44 6.66
CA GLU A 258 -12.04 -22.17 6.84
C GLU A 258 -12.50 -22.19 8.30
N GLU A 259 -11.59 -22.05 9.26
CA GLU A 259 -11.88 -21.97 10.69
C GLU A 259 -12.35 -20.56 11.10
N GLY A 260 -12.25 -19.58 10.19
CA GLY A 260 -12.65 -18.19 10.37
C GLY A 260 -11.58 -17.31 10.99
N ARG A 261 -10.30 -17.77 11.08
CA ARG A 261 -9.16 -16.95 11.46
C ARG A 261 -8.86 -15.97 10.33
N ILE A 262 -8.56 -14.73 10.69
CA ILE A 262 -8.37 -13.63 9.73
C ILE A 262 -6.90 -13.29 9.65
N PHE A 263 -6.41 -13.08 8.43
CA PHE A 263 -5.07 -12.61 8.13
C PHE A 263 -5.15 -11.25 7.43
N ILE A 264 -4.25 -10.35 7.78
CA ILE A 264 -4.27 -8.95 7.35
C ILE A 264 -2.86 -8.55 6.92
N ALA A 265 -2.72 -7.94 5.75
CA ALA A 265 -1.53 -7.21 5.36
C ALA A 265 -1.69 -5.76 5.84
N ASP A 266 -0.81 -5.31 6.73
CA ASP A 266 -0.91 -4.05 7.43
C ASP A 266 0.44 -3.33 7.48
N GLY A 267 0.59 -2.26 6.70
CA GLY A 267 1.87 -1.57 6.55
C GLY A 267 2.96 -2.49 6.00
N ASN A 268 3.98 -2.81 6.80
CA ASN A 268 5.03 -3.78 6.47
C ASN A 268 4.93 -5.06 7.32
N ALA A 269 3.75 -5.37 7.82
CA ALA A 269 3.49 -6.51 8.70
C ALA A 269 2.40 -7.40 8.18
N ILE A 270 2.45 -8.66 8.60
CA ILE A 270 1.33 -9.60 8.48
C ILE A 270 0.75 -9.81 9.88
N ARG A 271 -0.54 -9.53 9.99
CA ARG A 271 -1.28 -9.60 11.25
C ARG A 271 -2.33 -10.71 11.18
N THR A 272 -2.76 -11.19 12.34
CA THR A 272 -3.87 -12.14 12.42
C THR A 272 -4.82 -11.79 13.56
N ILE A 273 -6.12 -12.06 13.35
CA ILE A 273 -7.09 -12.13 14.44
C ILE A 273 -7.32 -13.61 14.69
N GLY A 274 -6.66 -14.12 15.74
CA GLY A 274 -6.71 -15.53 16.13
C GLY A 274 -7.99 -15.84 16.89
N LEU A 275 -8.43 -17.10 16.77
CA LEU A 275 -9.56 -17.65 17.50
C LEU A 275 -9.06 -18.32 18.80
N ARG A 276 -8.27 -17.60 19.61
CA ARG A 276 -7.97 -18.04 20.98
C ARG A 276 -9.25 -17.93 21.83
N SER A 277 -9.17 -18.27 23.10
CA SER A 277 -10.31 -18.13 24.04
C SER A 277 -10.97 -16.74 23.99
N PHE A 278 -10.20 -15.74 23.54
CA PHE A 278 -10.66 -14.39 23.19
C PHE A 278 -10.01 -13.95 21.89
N PRO A 279 -10.73 -13.23 21.00
CA PRO A 279 -10.13 -12.66 19.79
C PRO A 279 -9.01 -11.68 20.17
N TYR A 280 -7.87 -11.80 19.49
CA TYR A 280 -6.71 -10.98 19.72
C TYR A 280 -6.04 -10.67 18.37
N LEU A 281 -5.79 -9.40 18.08
CA LEU A 281 -5.03 -8.96 16.92
C LEU A 281 -3.54 -9.03 17.28
N GLU A 282 -2.79 -9.84 16.56
CA GLU A 282 -1.35 -10.02 16.78
C GLU A 282 -0.56 -9.92 15.48
N THR A 283 0.66 -9.41 15.58
CA THR A 283 1.66 -9.43 14.50
C THR A 283 2.28 -10.81 14.42
N ILE A 284 2.14 -11.47 13.27
CA ILE A 284 2.71 -12.82 13.07
C ILE A 284 4.02 -12.79 12.32
N ALA A 285 4.29 -11.75 11.51
CA ALA A 285 5.57 -11.57 10.81
C ALA A 285 5.74 -10.12 10.36
N GLY A 286 7.00 -9.67 10.24
CA GLY A 286 7.33 -8.34 9.73
C GLY A 286 7.22 -7.23 10.78
N GLY A 287 6.95 -6.02 10.30
CA GLY A 287 6.88 -4.77 11.06
C GLY A 287 7.88 -3.73 10.56
N GLU A 288 9.09 -4.14 10.27
CA GLU A 288 10.09 -3.27 9.64
C GLU A 288 10.09 -3.46 8.11
N ARG A 289 10.37 -2.37 7.40
CA ARG A 289 10.50 -2.36 5.94
C ARG A 289 11.76 -3.09 5.49
N GLY A 290 11.67 -3.86 4.43
CA GLY A 290 12.81 -4.51 3.79
C GLY A 290 12.46 -5.84 3.13
N LEU A 291 13.49 -6.56 2.69
CA LEU A 291 13.38 -7.89 2.10
C LEU A 291 14.30 -8.84 2.88
N THR A 292 13.75 -9.53 3.86
CA THR A 292 14.52 -10.48 4.68
C THR A 292 13.72 -11.76 4.89
N ASP A 293 14.28 -12.87 4.44
CA ASP A 293 13.82 -14.20 4.77
C ASP A 293 14.37 -14.61 6.14
N SER A 294 13.49 -14.95 7.08
CA SER A 294 13.89 -15.26 8.46
C SER A 294 12.78 -15.99 9.21
N THR A 295 12.99 -16.20 10.50
CA THR A 295 11.90 -16.49 11.44
C THR A 295 10.96 -15.28 11.52
N PRO A 296 9.66 -15.48 11.78
CA PRO A 296 8.65 -14.45 11.61
C PRO A 296 8.94 -13.07 12.24
N PRO A 297 9.45 -12.97 13.49
CA PRO A 297 9.71 -11.66 14.10
C PRO A 297 10.84 -10.84 13.43
N PHE A 298 11.73 -11.51 12.69
CA PHE A 298 12.88 -10.87 12.03
C PHE A 298 12.74 -10.80 10.52
N ALA A 299 11.65 -11.35 9.97
CA ALA A 299 11.33 -11.20 8.57
C ALA A 299 10.96 -9.75 8.27
N ARG A 300 11.23 -9.30 7.03
CA ARG A 300 10.87 -7.95 6.58
C ARG A 300 10.09 -8.03 5.29
N PHE A 301 9.13 -7.14 5.17
CA PHE A 301 8.32 -6.95 3.97
C PHE A 301 8.38 -5.48 3.53
N ASN A 302 7.95 -5.21 2.30
CA ASN A 302 7.82 -3.85 1.81
C ASN A 302 6.47 -3.69 1.09
N ARG A 303 5.49 -3.13 1.79
CA ARG A 303 4.12 -2.94 1.32
C ARG A 303 3.46 -4.23 0.82
N PRO A 304 3.33 -5.27 1.66
CA PRO A 304 2.56 -6.46 1.32
C PRO A 304 1.11 -6.06 1.04
N SER A 305 0.56 -6.47 -0.11
CA SER A 305 -0.74 -5.97 -0.60
C SER A 305 -1.74 -7.06 -0.95
N GLY A 306 -1.33 -8.32 -1.03
CA GLY A 306 -2.20 -9.45 -1.34
C GLY A 306 -1.91 -10.65 -0.47
N LEU A 307 -2.96 -11.36 -0.08
CA LEU A 307 -2.90 -12.55 0.77
C LEU A 307 -3.73 -13.68 0.18
N ALA A 308 -3.15 -14.89 0.11
CA ALA A 308 -3.88 -16.09 -0.26
C ALA A 308 -3.44 -17.28 0.61
N LEU A 309 -4.39 -18.12 1.00
CA LEU A 309 -4.15 -19.31 1.81
C LEU A 309 -4.16 -20.57 0.94
N LEU A 310 -3.17 -21.42 1.14
CA LEU A 310 -3.16 -22.80 0.67
C LEU A 310 -3.01 -23.73 1.88
N GLY A 311 -4.12 -24.29 2.32
CA GLY A 311 -4.15 -25.02 3.58
C GLY A 311 -3.69 -24.12 4.73
N ARG A 312 -2.53 -24.41 5.33
CA ARG A 312 -1.95 -23.64 6.44
C ARG A 312 -0.78 -22.74 6.01
N THR A 313 -0.53 -22.62 4.72
CA THR A 313 0.53 -21.80 4.16
C THR A 313 -0.06 -20.50 3.63
N LEU A 314 0.48 -19.37 4.08
CA LEU A 314 0.06 -18.04 3.63
C LEU A 314 1.03 -17.52 2.57
N PHE A 315 0.51 -17.28 1.37
CA PHE A 315 1.20 -16.60 0.28
C PHE A 315 0.92 -15.11 0.34
N ILE A 316 1.95 -14.31 0.08
CA ILE A 316 1.92 -12.86 0.24
C ILE A 316 2.50 -12.21 -1.02
N ALA A 317 1.74 -11.30 -1.63
CA ALA A 317 2.27 -10.39 -2.64
C ALA A 317 2.99 -9.24 -1.93
N ASP A 318 4.32 -9.24 -2.00
CA ASP A 318 5.22 -8.27 -1.35
C ASP A 318 5.60 -7.20 -2.39
N SER A 319 4.70 -6.23 -2.58
CA SER A 319 4.60 -5.38 -3.77
C SER A 319 5.88 -4.60 -4.09
N ASP A 320 6.42 -3.86 -3.12
CA ASP A 320 7.59 -3.01 -3.38
C ASP A 320 8.90 -3.81 -3.38
N ASN A 321 8.85 -5.09 -3.00
CA ASN A 321 9.93 -6.04 -3.16
C ASN A 321 9.87 -6.84 -4.48
N ALA A 322 8.83 -6.64 -5.30
CA ALA A 322 8.59 -7.41 -6.53
C ALA A 322 8.71 -8.93 -6.29
N ALA A 323 8.11 -9.42 -5.23
CA ALA A 323 8.28 -10.80 -4.77
C ALA A 323 6.98 -11.41 -4.23
N ILE A 324 6.90 -12.73 -4.31
CA ILE A 324 5.90 -13.53 -3.60
C ILE A 324 6.60 -14.19 -2.42
N ARG A 325 6.09 -13.92 -1.23
CA ARG A 325 6.61 -14.46 0.02
C ARG A 325 5.66 -15.52 0.58
N ILE A 326 6.20 -16.39 1.41
CA ILE A 326 5.43 -17.45 2.08
C ILE A 326 5.70 -17.40 3.57
N VAL A 327 4.62 -17.44 4.36
CA VAL A 327 4.69 -17.70 5.80
C VAL A 327 4.27 -19.15 6.04
N HIS A 328 5.22 -19.95 6.51
CA HIS A 328 5.03 -21.39 6.74
C HIS A 328 4.48 -21.64 8.14
N ALA A 329 3.33 -22.30 8.22
CA ALA A 329 2.72 -22.74 9.49
C ALA A 329 3.22 -24.13 9.96
N GLU A 330 3.96 -24.83 9.13
CA GLU A 330 4.54 -26.16 9.45
C GLU A 330 6.06 -26.12 9.31
N LYS A 331 6.73 -26.94 10.10
CA LYS A 331 8.18 -27.14 10.02
C LYS A 331 8.49 -28.02 8.80
N ALA A 332 8.16 -27.51 7.59
CA ALA A 332 8.43 -28.21 6.34
C ALA A 332 9.88 -27.98 5.92
N GLU A 333 10.57 -29.04 5.59
CA GLU A 333 11.78 -28.99 4.77
C GLU A 333 11.34 -28.57 3.37
N THR A 334 11.57 -27.32 3.02
CA THR A 334 10.98 -26.72 1.83
C THR A 334 11.83 -26.96 0.60
N GLY A 335 11.31 -27.74 -0.34
CA GLY A 335 11.78 -27.78 -1.72
C GLY A 335 11.37 -26.57 -2.58
N LEU A 336 10.87 -25.49 -1.97
CA LEU A 336 10.34 -24.30 -2.67
C LEU A 336 11.32 -23.10 -2.64
N THR A 337 12.61 -23.34 -2.60
CA THR A 337 13.60 -22.26 -2.73
C THR A 337 13.87 -22.00 -4.21
N ILE A 338 13.10 -21.13 -4.83
CA ILE A 338 13.58 -20.42 -6.02
C ILE A 338 14.54 -19.37 -5.49
N SER A 339 15.80 -19.43 -5.91
CA SER A 339 16.82 -18.44 -5.49
C SER A 339 16.33 -17.06 -5.90
N PRO A 340 16.06 -16.14 -4.98
CA PRO A 340 15.50 -14.86 -5.35
C PRO A 340 16.55 -14.06 -6.11
N ASN A 341 16.24 -13.62 -7.32
CA ASN A 341 17.00 -12.55 -7.97
C ASN A 341 16.59 -11.21 -7.31
N THR A 342 16.97 -11.05 -6.05
CA THR A 342 16.54 -9.96 -5.18
C THR A 342 17.42 -8.71 -5.29
N GLN A 343 18.22 -8.59 -6.35
CA GLN A 343 19.03 -7.41 -6.55
C GLN A 343 18.11 -6.20 -6.82
N PRO A 344 18.20 -5.13 -6.03
CA PRO A 344 17.44 -3.92 -6.27
C PRO A 344 17.82 -3.31 -7.62
N LEU A 345 16.96 -2.44 -8.14
CA LEU A 345 17.26 -1.65 -9.34
C LEU A 345 18.53 -0.83 -9.08
N THR A 346 19.50 -0.94 -9.95
CA THR A 346 20.74 -0.13 -9.85
C THR A 346 20.51 1.30 -10.34
N ALA A 347 21.31 2.27 -9.90
CA ALA A 347 21.24 3.65 -10.37
C ALA A 347 21.43 3.75 -11.90
N ALA A 348 22.29 2.92 -12.48
CA ALA A 348 22.50 2.89 -13.93
C ALA A 348 21.27 2.40 -14.70
N GLU A 349 20.61 1.32 -14.22
CA GLU A 349 19.35 0.83 -14.78
C GLU A 349 18.26 1.89 -14.63
N PHE A 350 18.19 2.54 -13.48
CA PHE A 350 17.22 3.59 -13.20
C PHE A 350 17.42 4.79 -14.14
N ARG A 351 18.67 5.23 -14.30
CA ARG A 351 19.05 6.34 -15.20
C ARG A 351 18.61 6.12 -16.66
N SER A 352 18.58 4.87 -17.11
CA SER A 352 18.11 4.52 -18.46
C SER A 352 16.60 4.64 -18.65
N LEU A 353 15.82 4.72 -17.57
CA LEU A 353 14.35 4.73 -17.61
C LEU A 353 13.74 6.10 -17.86
N GLN A 354 14.49 7.19 -17.68
CA GLN A 354 13.95 8.53 -17.71
C GLN A 354 14.63 9.45 -18.72
N PRO A 355 13.92 10.42 -19.31
CA PRO A 355 14.53 11.52 -20.05
C PRO A 355 15.29 12.45 -19.08
N GLY A 356 16.34 13.11 -19.60
CA GLY A 356 17.02 14.18 -18.88
C GLY A 356 16.13 15.40 -18.73
N ARG A 357 15.62 15.64 -17.49
CA ARG A 357 14.64 16.70 -17.24
C ARG A 357 14.69 17.21 -15.81
N TRP A 358 14.65 18.53 -15.64
CA TRP A 358 14.36 19.16 -14.36
C TRP A 358 12.86 19.11 -14.04
N PRO A 359 12.46 19.17 -12.76
CA PRO A 359 11.04 19.18 -12.35
C PRO A 359 10.37 20.55 -12.51
N TYR A 360 10.89 21.41 -13.37
CA TYR A 360 10.41 22.76 -13.65
C TYR A 360 10.48 23.05 -15.14
N ASP A 361 9.76 24.08 -15.59
CA ASP A 361 9.89 24.61 -16.95
C ASP A 361 10.82 25.84 -17.00
N PRO A 362 11.61 26.02 -18.06
CA PRO A 362 11.90 25.02 -19.10
C PRO A 362 12.78 23.89 -18.55
N PRO A 363 12.51 22.64 -18.96
CA PRO A 363 13.08 21.44 -18.32
C PRO A 363 14.58 21.22 -18.58
N GLU A 364 15.12 21.84 -19.59
CA GLU A 364 16.56 21.79 -19.97
C GLU A 364 17.41 22.87 -19.30
N ARG A 365 16.77 23.87 -18.65
CA ARG A 365 17.49 24.94 -17.97
C ARG A 365 18.13 24.39 -16.70
N THR A 366 19.46 24.45 -16.64
CA THR A 366 20.24 24.06 -15.46
C THR A 366 19.74 24.77 -14.21
N ARG A 367 19.54 24.01 -13.14
CA ARG A 367 19.12 24.48 -11.82
C ARG A 367 20.23 24.22 -10.80
N GLU A 368 20.19 24.97 -9.73
CA GLU A 368 21.02 24.73 -8.57
C GLU A 368 20.53 23.48 -7.82
N ILE A 369 21.45 22.81 -7.13
CA ILE A 369 21.18 21.73 -6.19
C ILE A 369 21.56 22.25 -4.81
N ALA A 370 20.59 22.30 -3.90
CA ALA A 370 20.78 22.83 -2.55
C ALA A 370 21.04 21.73 -1.51
N GLY A 371 20.73 20.47 -1.82
CA GLY A 371 20.92 19.36 -0.92
C GLY A 371 20.99 18.01 -1.62
N THR A 372 21.86 17.13 -1.14
CA THR A 372 22.10 15.80 -1.72
C THR A 372 21.82 14.67 -0.74
N LEU A 373 21.75 13.43 -1.25
CA LEU A 373 21.56 12.24 -0.42
C LEU A 373 22.70 12.11 0.60
N GLY A 374 22.34 11.77 1.84
CA GLY A 374 23.29 11.46 2.89
C GLY A 374 23.74 12.66 3.70
N GLU A 375 23.34 13.89 3.36
CA GLU A 375 23.55 15.04 4.23
C GLU A 375 22.90 14.80 5.59
N ILE A 376 23.65 15.06 6.65
CA ILE A 376 23.11 15.01 8.00
C ILE A 376 22.38 16.32 8.26
N ARG A 377 21.11 16.23 8.56
CA ARG A 377 20.24 17.36 8.91
C ARG A 377 19.76 17.25 10.34
N GLY A 378 19.48 18.41 10.93
CA GLY A 378 19.20 18.51 12.38
C GLY A 378 20.46 18.75 13.18
N GLU A 379 20.31 19.03 14.47
CA GLU A 379 21.42 19.29 15.38
C GLU A 379 21.59 18.08 16.30
N ILE A 380 22.83 17.62 16.44
CA ILE A 380 23.22 16.60 17.43
C ILE A 380 23.78 17.37 18.65
N ILE A 381 22.88 17.89 19.48
CA ILE A 381 23.26 18.67 20.67
C ILE A 381 23.27 17.76 21.91
N ASP A 382 22.32 16.83 22.01
CA ASP A 382 22.13 15.94 23.14
C ASP A 382 21.39 14.64 22.73
N GLN A 383 21.06 13.80 23.74
CA GLN A 383 20.35 12.53 23.51
C GLN A 383 18.91 12.67 23.00
N THR A 384 18.35 13.88 23.02
CA THR A 384 16.98 14.18 22.55
C THR A 384 16.98 14.80 21.17
N SER A 385 18.14 15.16 20.63
CA SER A 385 18.28 15.78 19.32
C SER A 385 18.07 14.76 18.22
N GLU A 386 17.20 15.09 17.27
CA GLU A 386 16.95 14.24 16.11
C GLU A 386 17.81 14.72 14.92
N ALA A 387 18.87 13.98 14.63
CA ALA A 387 19.56 14.10 13.36
C ALA A 387 19.04 13.02 12.40
N TRP A 388 18.83 13.38 11.15
CA TRP A 388 18.41 12.44 10.11
C TRP A 388 19.25 12.60 8.84
N PHE A 389 19.38 11.52 8.09
CA PHE A 389 19.99 11.58 6.77
C PHE A 389 19.00 12.12 5.74
N HIS A 390 19.43 13.07 4.92
CA HIS A 390 18.70 13.54 3.78
C HIS A 390 18.59 12.42 2.74
N ASN A 391 17.38 12.07 2.31
CA ASN A 391 17.11 10.90 1.48
C ASN A 391 16.76 11.24 0.02
N GLY A 392 17.14 12.41 -0.45
CA GLY A 392 16.79 12.84 -1.80
C GLY A 392 17.68 13.96 -2.32
N LEU A 393 17.16 14.69 -3.29
CA LEU A 393 17.80 15.81 -3.96
C LEU A 393 16.91 17.05 -3.83
N ASP A 394 17.43 18.12 -3.21
CA ASP A 394 16.74 19.40 -3.10
C ASP A 394 17.06 20.30 -4.29
N ILE A 395 16.04 20.63 -5.06
CA ILE A 395 16.14 21.50 -6.24
C ILE A 395 15.37 22.78 -5.95
N PRO A 396 16.06 23.92 -5.71
CA PRO A 396 15.43 25.19 -5.39
C PRO A 396 14.51 25.72 -6.48
N GLY A 397 13.45 26.39 -6.07
CA GLY A 397 12.52 27.12 -6.91
C GLY A 397 11.85 28.25 -6.13
N ALA A 398 11.08 29.06 -6.82
CA ALA A 398 10.35 30.14 -6.17
C ALA A 398 9.09 29.62 -5.46
N TYR A 399 8.67 30.27 -4.36
CA TYR A 399 7.35 29.98 -3.75
C TYR A 399 6.25 30.05 -4.81
N GLY A 400 5.46 29.01 -4.91
CA GLY A 400 4.38 28.92 -5.89
C GLY A 400 4.81 28.57 -7.31
N GLU A 401 6.10 28.34 -7.57
CA GLU A 401 6.57 27.82 -8.86
C GLU A 401 5.96 26.43 -9.11
N THR A 402 5.51 26.19 -10.34
CA THR A 402 4.90 24.90 -10.71
C THR A 402 5.96 23.82 -10.81
N ALA A 403 5.77 22.73 -10.06
CA ALA A 403 6.54 21.50 -10.20
C ALA A 403 5.90 20.57 -11.22
N THR A 404 6.72 19.89 -12.03
CA THR A 404 6.29 18.99 -13.09
C THR A 404 6.86 17.60 -12.92
N PHE A 405 6.14 16.58 -13.44
CA PHE A 405 6.66 15.21 -13.49
C PHE A 405 7.91 15.13 -14.36
N ILE A 406 8.95 14.46 -13.86
CA ILE A 406 10.20 14.32 -14.64
C ILE A 406 10.18 13.14 -15.60
N ARG A 407 9.21 12.23 -15.47
CA ARG A 407 9.04 11.07 -16.35
C ARG A 407 7.58 10.62 -16.42
N ASP A 408 7.28 9.76 -17.41
CA ASP A 408 5.98 9.09 -17.50
C ASP A 408 5.87 8.03 -16.42
N GLU A 409 4.84 8.12 -15.59
CA GLU A 409 4.56 7.13 -14.54
C GLU A 409 3.07 6.94 -14.31
N LYS A 410 2.70 5.83 -13.67
CA LYS A 410 1.35 5.62 -13.16
C LYS A 410 1.39 5.34 -11.65
N VAL A 411 0.37 5.79 -10.97
CA VAL A 411 0.21 5.58 -9.52
C VAL A 411 -0.07 4.10 -9.25
N LEU A 412 0.74 3.49 -8.39
CA LEU A 412 0.58 2.11 -7.95
C LEU A 412 0.19 1.99 -6.48
N ASP A 413 0.60 2.95 -5.65
CA ASP A 413 0.18 2.97 -4.24
C ASP A 413 -1.21 3.61 -4.14
N PRO A 414 -2.20 2.94 -3.52
CA PRO A 414 -3.51 3.53 -3.27
C PRO A 414 -3.48 4.78 -2.37
N HIS A 415 -2.41 4.94 -1.61
CA HIS A 415 -2.15 6.07 -0.70
C HIS A 415 -0.96 6.94 -1.18
N ALA A 416 -0.80 7.12 -2.49
CA ALA A 416 0.33 7.82 -3.08
C ALA A 416 0.46 9.30 -2.63
N ALA A 417 -0.64 9.96 -2.28
CA ALA A 417 -0.65 11.34 -1.78
C ALA A 417 -0.69 11.35 -0.25
N GLU A 418 0.28 12.02 0.36
CA GLU A 418 0.47 12.04 1.80
C GLU A 418 0.67 13.46 2.33
N ASN A 419 0.45 13.64 3.64
CA ASN A 419 0.76 14.85 4.41
C ASN A 419 0.12 16.12 3.85
N PHE A 420 -1.10 16.02 3.31
CA PHE A 420 -1.82 17.15 2.72
C PHE A 420 -1.83 18.38 3.63
N GLY A 421 -1.58 19.55 3.04
CA GLY A 421 -1.59 20.85 3.72
C GLY A 421 -0.39 21.12 4.65
N THR A 422 0.57 20.19 4.74
CA THR A 422 1.80 20.39 5.52
C THR A 422 2.97 20.80 4.61
N LEU A 423 4.08 21.19 5.23
CA LEU A 423 5.31 21.46 4.49
C LEU A 423 5.93 20.18 3.86
N ARG A 424 5.53 19.01 4.34
CA ARG A 424 5.99 17.70 3.84
C ARG A 424 4.95 17.02 2.93
N GLU A 425 4.04 17.78 2.35
CA GLU A 425 3.09 17.23 1.39
C GLU A 425 3.82 16.61 0.21
N LEU A 426 3.45 15.38 -0.14
CA LEU A 426 4.17 14.59 -1.13
C LEU A 426 3.23 13.76 -2.02
N LEU A 427 3.74 13.46 -3.23
CA LEU A 427 3.21 12.43 -4.10
C LEU A 427 4.28 11.36 -4.33
N ARG A 428 3.96 10.12 -3.97
CA ARG A 428 4.83 8.97 -4.18
C ARG A 428 4.45 8.26 -5.49
N MET A 429 5.30 8.39 -6.49
CA MET A 429 5.24 7.57 -7.69
C MET A 429 6.09 6.29 -7.51
N PRO A 430 5.93 5.27 -8.35
CA PRO A 430 6.66 4.00 -8.18
C PRO A 430 8.17 4.13 -8.10
N THR A 431 8.74 5.14 -8.76
CA THR A 431 10.20 5.31 -8.84
C THR A 431 10.68 6.66 -8.36
N ILE A 432 9.79 7.66 -8.27
CA ILE A 432 10.13 9.02 -7.82
C ILE A 432 9.16 9.47 -6.74
N GLY A 433 9.66 10.02 -5.64
CA GLY A 433 8.88 10.79 -4.69
C GLY A 433 9.07 12.29 -4.92
N TYR A 434 7.98 13.04 -4.94
CA TYR A 434 7.96 14.50 -5.07
C TYR A 434 7.44 15.11 -3.78
N VAL A 435 8.28 15.82 -3.05
CA VAL A 435 7.97 16.38 -1.72
C VAL A 435 8.01 17.90 -1.77
N HIS A 436 7.36 18.54 -0.80
CA HIS A 436 7.22 20.00 -0.62
C HIS A 436 6.34 20.68 -1.69
N ILE A 437 5.38 19.93 -2.22
CA ILE A 437 4.48 20.38 -3.29
C ILE A 437 3.04 20.45 -2.78
N ARG A 438 2.31 21.50 -3.14
CA ARG A 438 0.84 21.57 -3.01
C ARG A 438 0.21 20.76 -4.14
N LEU A 439 -0.13 19.52 -3.87
CA LEU A 439 -0.61 18.58 -4.88
C LEU A 439 -1.90 19.07 -5.55
N GLY A 440 -1.88 19.14 -6.88
CA GLY A 440 -3.04 19.46 -7.72
C GLY A 440 -3.60 20.87 -7.52
N ARG A 441 -2.81 21.81 -6.95
CA ARG A 441 -3.28 23.17 -6.70
C ARG A 441 -2.20 24.25 -6.83
N GLY A 442 -2.67 25.47 -7.07
CA GLY A 442 -1.87 26.68 -7.17
C GLY A 442 -1.39 27.20 -5.81
N SER A 443 -0.58 28.24 -5.84
CA SER A 443 -0.09 28.94 -4.63
C SER A 443 -1.19 29.70 -3.89
N ASP A 444 -2.29 30.02 -4.57
CA ASP A 444 -3.51 30.62 -4.04
C ASP A 444 -4.53 29.57 -3.55
N GLU A 445 -4.13 28.31 -3.45
CA GLU A 445 -4.97 27.14 -3.13
C GLU A 445 -6.07 26.85 -4.16
N SER A 446 -6.07 27.51 -5.34
CA SER A 446 -6.96 27.14 -6.45
C SER A 446 -6.64 25.73 -6.96
N ARG A 447 -7.65 24.90 -7.11
CA ARG A 447 -7.51 23.53 -7.58
C ARG A 447 -7.29 23.49 -9.09
N TYR A 448 -6.46 22.55 -9.54
CA TYR A 448 -6.36 22.23 -10.96
C TYR A 448 -7.65 21.56 -11.45
N ASP A 449 -8.05 21.85 -12.67
CA ASP A 449 -9.12 21.12 -13.36
C ASP A 449 -8.59 19.81 -13.94
N ASP A 450 -8.14 18.94 -13.03
CA ASP A 450 -7.58 17.63 -13.34
C ASP A 450 -8.27 16.57 -12.49
N PRO A 451 -9.08 15.69 -13.10
CA PRO A 451 -9.86 14.68 -12.39
C PRO A 451 -9.00 13.60 -11.71
N ARG A 452 -7.67 13.59 -11.93
CA ARG A 452 -6.75 12.67 -11.25
C ARG A 452 -6.49 13.10 -9.81
N PHE A 453 -6.74 14.36 -9.44
CA PHE A 453 -6.66 14.85 -8.06
C PHE A 453 -8.06 14.91 -7.45
N LEU A 454 -8.35 13.98 -6.55
CA LEU A 454 -9.65 13.88 -5.88
C LEU A 454 -9.62 14.65 -4.56
N PHE A 455 -10.12 15.87 -4.59
CA PHE A 455 -10.18 16.72 -3.40
C PHE A 455 -11.42 16.43 -2.56
N GLU A 456 -11.23 16.37 -1.25
CA GLU A 456 -12.29 16.54 -0.28
C GLU A 456 -12.33 18.01 0.15
N LEU A 457 -13.51 18.55 0.20
CA LEU A 457 -13.70 19.96 0.54
C LEU A 457 -14.37 20.09 1.91
N ASP A 458 -13.89 21.02 2.71
CA ASP A 458 -14.59 21.45 3.92
C ASP A 458 -15.96 22.03 3.53
N PRO A 459 -17.06 21.50 4.06
CA PRO A 459 -18.40 21.94 3.67
C PRO A 459 -18.71 23.42 3.98
N ALA A 460 -18.05 23.98 4.99
CA ALA A 460 -18.31 25.36 5.44
C ALA A 460 -17.49 26.38 4.65
N SER A 461 -16.22 26.08 4.36
CA SER A 461 -15.31 27.00 3.69
C SER A 461 -15.12 26.74 2.19
N GLY A 462 -15.49 25.54 1.71
CA GLY A 462 -15.22 25.07 0.35
C GLY A 462 -13.73 24.84 0.05
N LYS A 463 -12.85 24.91 1.06
CA LYS A 463 -11.42 24.70 0.89
C LYS A 463 -11.07 23.21 0.89
N PRO A 464 -10.04 22.80 0.14
CA PRO A 464 -9.53 21.44 0.20
C PRO A 464 -9.02 21.08 1.61
N VAL A 465 -9.41 19.92 2.12
CA VAL A 465 -8.93 19.35 3.39
C VAL A 465 -8.14 18.05 3.20
N SER A 466 -8.27 17.43 2.04
CA SER A 466 -7.44 16.29 1.63
C SER A 466 -7.40 16.16 0.11
N VAL A 467 -6.43 15.42 -0.39
CA VAL A 467 -6.34 15.02 -1.80
C VAL A 467 -5.99 13.53 -1.89
N ARG A 468 -6.64 12.82 -2.80
CA ARG A 468 -6.27 11.45 -3.17
C ARG A 468 -5.92 11.42 -4.65
N VAL A 469 -4.92 10.62 -5.01
CA VAL A 469 -4.55 10.36 -6.41
C VAL A 469 -4.77 8.87 -6.68
N PRO A 470 -5.75 8.51 -7.50
CA PRO A 470 -6.16 7.13 -7.65
C PRO A 470 -5.08 6.22 -8.22
N ARG A 471 -5.01 5.00 -7.68
CA ARG A 471 -4.26 3.90 -8.29
C ARG A 471 -4.67 3.73 -9.75
N GLY A 472 -3.69 3.59 -10.66
CA GLY A 472 -3.89 3.55 -12.09
C GLY A 472 -3.91 4.92 -12.79
N ALA A 473 -3.92 6.04 -12.05
CA ALA A 473 -3.76 7.36 -12.65
C ALA A 473 -2.40 7.49 -13.31
N LYS A 474 -2.38 7.97 -14.55
CA LYS A 474 -1.16 8.12 -15.37
C LYS A 474 -0.82 9.58 -15.54
N PHE A 475 0.47 9.86 -15.44
CA PHE A 475 1.05 11.18 -15.63
C PHE A 475 2.18 11.12 -16.65
N LYS A 476 2.30 12.15 -17.46
CA LYS A 476 3.35 12.32 -18.44
C LYS A 476 4.45 13.27 -17.94
N ALA A 477 5.67 13.03 -18.38
CA ALA A 477 6.74 13.99 -18.17
C ALA A 477 6.33 15.40 -18.64
N GLY A 478 6.50 16.39 -17.77
CA GLY A 478 6.11 17.78 -18.03
C GLY A 478 4.70 18.16 -17.59
N GLU A 479 3.83 17.22 -17.25
CA GLU A 479 2.55 17.58 -16.65
C GLU A 479 2.74 18.18 -15.26
N PRO A 480 1.91 19.15 -14.85
CA PRO A 480 2.01 19.78 -13.54
C PRO A 480 1.61 18.82 -12.43
N ILE A 481 2.39 18.79 -11.36
CA ILE A 481 2.06 18.07 -10.12
C ILE A 481 1.31 18.99 -9.16
N GLY A 482 1.75 20.24 -9.07
CA GLY A 482 1.28 21.24 -8.13
C GLY A 482 2.28 22.39 -8.04
N THR A 483 2.22 23.18 -6.97
CA THR A 483 3.13 24.32 -6.76
C THR A 483 3.95 24.15 -5.50
N LEU A 484 5.16 24.75 -5.49
CA LEU A 484 6.03 24.72 -4.32
C LEU A 484 5.37 25.40 -3.11
N ASN A 485 5.50 24.75 -1.97
CA ASN A 485 5.12 25.32 -0.68
C ASN A 485 6.23 26.25 -0.12
N ALA A 486 6.15 26.64 1.16
CA ALA A 486 7.11 27.56 1.79
C ALA A 486 8.51 26.98 1.97
N MET A 487 8.75 25.72 1.64
CA MET A 487 10.11 25.15 1.59
C MET A 487 10.92 25.64 0.37
N ASN A 488 10.24 26.19 -0.66
CA ASN A 488 10.87 26.78 -1.86
C ASN A 488 11.80 25.83 -2.63
N HIS A 489 11.53 24.54 -2.59
CA HIS A 489 12.24 23.54 -3.40
C HIS A 489 11.38 22.30 -3.63
N VAL A 490 11.68 21.55 -4.67
CA VAL A 490 11.25 20.16 -4.80
C VAL A 490 12.31 19.28 -4.17
N HIS A 491 11.90 18.41 -3.25
CA HIS A 491 12.73 17.32 -2.78
C HIS A 491 12.37 16.06 -3.56
N LEU A 492 13.30 15.61 -4.42
CA LEU A 492 13.15 14.40 -5.23
C LEU A 492 13.76 13.20 -4.53
N ILE A 493 12.97 12.16 -4.34
CA ILE A 493 13.43 10.88 -3.82
C ILE A 493 13.49 9.89 -4.98
N ALA A 494 14.68 9.49 -5.41
CA ALA A 494 14.87 8.51 -6.47
C ALA A 494 14.86 7.08 -5.91
N GLY A 495 14.19 6.16 -6.60
CA GLY A 495 14.08 4.77 -6.22
C GLY A 495 12.74 4.40 -5.61
N ARG A 496 12.55 3.09 -5.45
CA ARG A 496 11.35 2.54 -4.77
C ARG A 496 11.44 2.79 -3.26
N PRO A 497 10.31 2.88 -2.56
CA PRO A 497 10.30 2.98 -1.10
C PRO A 497 11.11 1.84 -0.45
N GLY A 498 12.08 2.19 0.40
CA GLY A 498 12.99 1.23 1.06
C GLY A 498 14.16 0.75 0.20
N ALA A 499 14.27 1.25 -1.04
CA ALA A 499 15.39 1.06 -1.95
C ALA A 499 15.74 2.39 -2.63
N GLU A 500 15.69 3.46 -1.85
CA GLU A 500 16.07 4.81 -2.28
C GLU A 500 17.56 4.83 -2.64
N MET A 501 17.90 5.60 -3.67
CA MET A 501 19.26 5.68 -4.18
C MET A 501 19.69 7.14 -4.31
N ASN A 502 20.99 7.35 -4.46
CA ASN A 502 21.50 8.69 -4.73
C ASN A 502 20.87 9.24 -6.03
N ALA A 503 20.12 10.32 -5.89
CA ALA A 503 19.41 10.92 -7.00
C ALA A 503 20.36 11.46 -8.09
N LEU A 504 21.56 11.90 -7.73
CA LEU A 504 22.57 12.34 -8.72
C LEU A 504 23.10 11.18 -9.57
N ASP A 505 23.20 9.97 -8.99
CA ASP A 505 23.58 8.78 -9.75
C ASP A 505 22.44 8.22 -10.58
N ALA A 506 21.20 8.36 -10.07
CA ALA A 506 20.01 7.76 -10.64
C ALA A 506 19.31 8.63 -11.69
N LEU A 507 19.42 9.97 -11.59
CA LEU A 507 18.70 10.91 -12.45
C LEU A 507 19.62 11.51 -13.52
N VAL A 508 19.07 11.75 -14.71
CA VAL A 508 19.75 12.53 -15.76
C VAL A 508 19.20 13.95 -15.69
N LEU A 509 19.99 14.85 -15.11
CA LEU A 509 19.61 16.26 -14.96
C LEU A 509 20.46 17.10 -15.92
N PRO A 510 19.86 17.86 -16.87
CA PRO A 510 20.60 18.65 -17.86
C PRO A 510 21.57 19.64 -17.22
N GLY A 511 22.83 19.63 -17.67
CA GLY A 511 23.86 20.53 -17.19
C GLY A 511 24.48 20.17 -15.84
N VAL A 512 24.10 19.02 -15.26
CA VAL A 512 24.77 18.47 -14.06
C VAL A 512 25.81 17.45 -14.51
N SER A 513 27.04 17.67 -14.12
CA SER A 513 28.12 16.68 -14.18
C SER A 513 28.85 16.72 -12.85
N ASP A 514 29.11 15.56 -12.31
CA ASP A 514 29.95 15.40 -11.13
C ASP A 514 30.91 14.23 -11.40
N SER A 515 32.18 14.52 -11.43
CA SER A 515 33.26 13.56 -11.65
C SER A 515 34.21 13.46 -10.45
N ILE A 516 33.95 14.25 -9.39
CA ILE A 516 34.79 14.30 -8.20
C ILE A 516 34.19 13.43 -7.12
N ALA A 517 34.92 12.39 -6.73
CA ALA A 517 34.45 11.53 -5.64
C ALA A 517 34.46 12.30 -4.31
N PRO A 518 33.43 12.08 -3.42
CA PRO A 518 33.41 12.69 -2.11
C PRO A 518 34.58 12.21 -1.25
N VAL A 519 35.08 13.10 -0.41
CA VAL A 519 36.16 12.80 0.55
C VAL A 519 35.57 12.55 1.93
N ILE A 520 35.78 11.34 2.44
CA ILE A 520 35.47 11.01 3.82
C ILE A 520 36.67 11.37 4.68
N GLU A 521 36.56 12.44 5.46
CA GLU A 521 37.64 12.88 6.36
C GLU A 521 37.71 12.06 7.64
N GLU A 522 36.56 11.70 8.19
CA GLU A 522 36.46 11.03 9.46
C GLU A 522 35.21 10.16 9.53
N ILE A 523 35.32 9.00 10.15
CA ILE A 523 34.19 8.14 10.54
C ILE A 523 34.32 7.87 12.04
N ARG A 524 33.29 8.18 12.79
CA ARG A 524 33.18 7.87 14.22
C ARG A 524 31.97 6.96 14.45
N LEU A 525 32.12 5.99 15.32
CA LEU A 525 31.10 5.04 15.69
C LEU A 525 30.62 5.32 17.11
N PHE A 526 29.33 5.20 17.36
CA PHE A 526 28.72 5.40 18.67
C PHE A 526 27.74 4.26 18.96
N ASP A 527 27.55 3.94 20.20
CA ASP A 527 26.52 3.02 20.67
C ASP A 527 25.11 3.68 20.68
N GLU A 528 24.12 2.97 21.19
CA GLU A 528 22.73 3.42 21.22
C GLU A 528 22.50 4.67 22.10
N ILE A 529 23.40 4.94 23.03
CA ILE A 529 23.34 6.09 23.96
C ILE A 529 24.39 7.16 23.65
N TRP A 530 24.94 7.16 22.43
CA TRP A 530 25.92 8.13 21.93
C TRP A 530 27.29 8.08 22.64
N ILE A 531 27.69 6.96 23.22
CA ILE A 531 29.06 6.76 23.66
C ILE A 531 29.90 6.31 22.47
N GLU A 532 31.01 7.01 22.21
CA GLU A 532 31.91 6.68 21.11
C GLU A 532 32.53 5.30 21.29
N ILE A 533 32.46 4.50 20.24
CA ILE A 533 33.05 3.15 20.21
C ILE A 533 34.47 3.28 19.68
N PRO A 534 35.50 2.95 20.48
CA PRO A 534 36.89 3.06 20.05
C PRO A 534 37.20 2.17 18.85
N ALA A 535 38.11 2.64 17.98
CA ALA A 535 38.58 1.89 16.83
C ALA A 535 39.12 0.51 17.24
N GLY A 536 38.73 -0.53 16.49
CA GLY A 536 39.11 -1.92 16.79
C GLY A 536 38.22 -2.64 17.79
N THR A 537 37.20 -1.99 18.35
CA THR A 537 36.19 -2.64 19.20
C THR A 537 35.22 -3.45 18.36
N ALA A 538 34.88 -4.67 18.79
CA ALA A 538 33.87 -5.48 18.15
C ALA A 538 32.48 -4.82 18.30
N LEU A 539 31.76 -4.66 17.20
CA LEU A 539 30.44 -4.07 17.20
C LEU A 539 29.40 -5.11 17.66
N THR A 540 28.64 -4.79 18.69
CA THR A 540 27.54 -5.59 19.23
C THR A 540 26.33 -4.69 19.42
N GLY A 541 25.17 -5.11 18.86
CA GLY A 541 23.94 -4.30 18.93
C GLY A 541 23.86 -3.22 17.87
N LYS A 542 22.98 -2.24 18.10
CA LYS A 542 22.80 -1.09 17.19
C LYS A 542 23.98 -0.13 17.32
N THR A 543 24.56 0.22 16.19
CA THR A 543 25.68 1.16 16.12
C THR A 543 25.28 2.36 15.30
N ARG A 544 25.58 3.55 15.81
CA ARG A 544 25.45 4.82 15.06
C ARG A 544 26.75 5.12 14.36
N VAL A 545 26.67 5.51 13.11
CA VAL A 545 27.83 5.92 12.30
C VAL A 545 27.73 7.42 12.04
N VAL A 546 28.75 8.16 12.40
CA VAL A 546 28.89 9.58 12.08
C VAL A 546 30.09 9.73 11.16
N ALA A 547 29.87 10.26 9.96
CA ALA A 547 30.91 10.50 9.00
C ALA A 547 31.04 12.00 8.73
N LYS A 548 32.27 12.53 8.73
CA LYS A 548 32.58 13.85 8.20
C LYS A 548 32.95 13.69 6.74
N VAL A 549 32.07 14.15 5.86
CA VAL A 549 32.20 14.00 4.42
C VAL A 549 32.10 15.38 3.77
N TYR A 550 32.91 15.64 2.80
CA TYR A 550 32.70 16.77 1.89
C TYR A 550 32.85 16.33 0.45
N ASP A 551 32.12 17.00 -0.41
CA ASP A 551 32.16 16.82 -1.83
C ASP A 551 32.48 18.15 -2.52
N ARG A 552 33.34 18.11 -3.54
CA ARG A 552 33.69 19.28 -4.33
C ARG A 552 33.00 19.17 -5.68
N LYS A 553 32.25 20.19 -6.05
CA LYS A 553 31.66 20.26 -7.39
C LYS A 553 32.72 20.43 -8.45
N ASP A 554 32.54 19.82 -9.63
CA ASP A 554 33.31 20.12 -10.82
C ASP A 554 33.20 21.63 -11.14
N GLY A 555 34.32 22.33 -11.21
CA GLY A 555 34.38 23.73 -11.61
C GLY A 555 34.36 24.77 -10.48
N ASN A 556 34.51 24.37 -9.21
CA ASN A 556 34.76 25.28 -8.07
C ASN A 556 36.12 25.03 -7.42
#